data_e99b2d77b9950e7d4e750e431b65981e
#
_entry.id   e99b2d77b9950e7d4e750e431b65981e
#
_cell.length_a   1.000
_cell.length_b   1.000
_cell.length_c   1.000
_cell.angle_alpha   90.00
_cell.angle_beta   90.00
_cell.angle_gamma   90.00
#
_symmetry.space_group_name_H-M   'P 1'
#
loop_
_entity.id
_entity.type
_entity.pdbx_description
1 polymer ?
#
loop_
_entity_poly.entity_id
_entity_poly.type
_entity_poly.pdbx_seq_one_letter_code
_entity_poly.pdbx_strand_id
1 'polypeptide(L)'
;LVKRAYDEGHFIAIHGYTHKYSQVYSSPQAVLDEYNQTLEAVRKAIGVPNYNPHLFRFPGGSSGGPYDDVKRQAIELLKQNGITHTNWNCLSGDAAGSTTVEAMWNELNQTAEGDDNLVVLMHDAGDKKVTVEFVPQLIEKYQNEGYEFCNYYDVMCE
;
A
#
# COMPACT_ATOMS: atom_id res chain seq x y z
N LEU A 1 14.97 -4.29 7.62
CA LEU A 1 14.20 -3.09 7.29
C LEU A 1 12.79 -3.15 7.86
N VAL A 2 11.99 -4.19 7.56
CA VAL A 2 10.58 -4.32 8.04
C VAL A 2 10.48 -4.17 9.56
N LYS A 3 11.36 -4.87 10.33
CA LYS A 3 11.38 -4.72 11.79
C LYS A 3 11.66 -3.27 12.23
N ARG A 4 12.60 -2.60 11.57
CA ARG A 4 12.92 -1.20 11.88
C ARG A 4 11.70 -0.30 11.62
N ALA A 5 11.04 -0.44 10.47
CA ALA A 5 9.83 0.33 10.18
C ALA A 5 8.73 0.09 11.22
N TYR A 6 8.52 -1.17 11.62
CA TYR A 6 7.58 -1.53 12.68
C TYR A 6 7.93 -0.88 14.02
N ASP A 7 9.22 -0.95 14.43
CA ASP A 7 9.70 -0.39 15.70
C ASP A 7 9.62 1.16 15.72
N GLU A 8 9.70 1.80 14.55
CA GLU A 8 9.53 3.25 14.35
C GLU A 8 8.05 3.68 14.25
N GLY A 9 7.09 2.76 14.41
CA GLY A 9 5.65 3.06 14.46
C GLY A 9 4.93 3.05 13.13
N HIS A 10 5.58 2.65 12.04
CA HIS A 10 4.91 2.50 10.74
C HIS A 10 3.95 1.30 10.73
N PHE A 11 2.80 1.48 10.08
CA PHE A 11 1.84 0.40 9.89
C PHE A 11 2.30 -0.55 8.78
N ILE A 12 2.45 -1.83 9.10
CA ILE A 12 2.93 -2.83 8.15
C ILE A 12 1.73 -3.64 7.62
N ALA A 13 1.15 -3.20 6.52
CA ALA A 13 0.08 -3.93 5.82
C ALA A 13 0.64 -5.02 4.90
N ILE A 14 -0.26 -5.81 4.31
CA ILE A 14 0.07 -6.95 3.44
C ILE A 14 -0.20 -6.57 1.98
N HIS A 15 0.75 -6.92 1.07
CA HIS A 15 0.65 -6.60 -0.36
C HIS A 15 0.81 -7.81 -1.29
N GLY A 16 0.91 -9.00 -0.73
CA GLY A 16 1.14 -10.25 -1.44
C GLY A 16 2.58 -10.76 -1.28
N TYR A 17 2.75 -12.05 -1.43
CA TYR A 17 4.02 -12.75 -1.22
C TYR A 17 4.86 -12.80 -2.50
N THR A 18 4.25 -13.22 -3.60
CA THR A 18 4.96 -13.39 -4.88
C THR A 18 4.93 -12.13 -5.73
N HIS A 19 3.91 -11.29 -5.58
CA HIS A 19 3.60 -10.14 -6.42
C HIS A 19 3.48 -10.48 -7.92
N LYS A 20 3.30 -11.76 -8.27
CA LYS A 20 3.09 -12.21 -9.65
C LYS A 20 1.60 -12.34 -9.92
N TYR A 21 1.05 -11.46 -10.76
CA TYR A 21 -0.40 -11.37 -11.01
C TYR A 21 -1.04 -12.70 -11.42
N SER A 22 -0.37 -13.51 -12.25
CA SER A 22 -0.84 -14.82 -12.65
C SER A 22 -0.89 -15.85 -11.50
N GLN A 23 -0.15 -15.62 -10.42
CA GLN A 23 -0.16 -16.46 -9.21
C GLN A 23 -1.14 -15.87 -8.19
N VAL A 24 -0.98 -14.60 -7.84
CA VAL A 24 -1.86 -13.89 -6.90
C VAL A 24 -3.33 -14.00 -7.31
N TYR A 25 -3.62 -13.82 -8.59
CA TYR A 25 -4.98 -13.80 -9.11
C TYR A 25 -5.40 -15.07 -9.85
N SER A 26 -4.76 -16.20 -9.55
CA SER A 26 -5.17 -17.50 -10.11
C SER A 26 -6.53 -17.96 -9.57
N SER A 27 -6.90 -17.53 -8.37
CA SER A 27 -8.22 -17.72 -7.74
C SER A 27 -8.40 -16.76 -6.56
N PRO A 28 -9.63 -16.56 -6.05
CA PRO A 28 -9.86 -15.83 -4.81
C PRO A 28 -9.11 -16.42 -3.62
N GLN A 29 -9.02 -17.75 -3.54
CA GLN A 29 -8.27 -18.45 -2.48
C GLN A 29 -6.77 -18.14 -2.57
N ALA A 30 -6.20 -18.05 -3.76
CA ALA A 30 -4.79 -17.70 -3.94
C ALA A 30 -4.47 -16.31 -3.36
N VAL A 31 -5.37 -15.34 -3.46
CA VAL A 31 -5.21 -14.03 -2.83
C VAL A 31 -5.14 -14.14 -1.30
N LEU A 32 -6.01 -14.94 -0.68
CA LEU A 32 -5.98 -15.18 0.76
C LEU A 32 -4.71 -15.94 1.17
N ASP A 33 -4.25 -16.89 0.37
CA ASP A 33 -3.01 -17.63 0.62
C ASP A 33 -1.78 -16.72 0.54
N GLU A 34 -1.73 -15.80 -0.43
CA GLU A 34 -0.70 -14.75 -0.55
C GLU A 34 -0.70 -13.82 0.68
N TYR A 35 -1.90 -13.44 1.17
CA TYR A 35 -2.02 -12.69 2.42
C TYR A 35 -1.40 -13.46 3.59
N ASN A 36 -1.81 -14.70 3.81
CA ASN A 36 -1.36 -15.52 4.93
C ASN A 36 0.15 -15.79 4.89
N GLN A 37 0.71 -16.10 3.71
CA GLN A 37 2.14 -16.33 3.55
C GLN A 37 2.95 -15.06 3.88
N THR A 38 2.50 -13.91 3.40
CA THR A 38 3.15 -12.63 3.70
C THR A 38 3.05 -12.30 5.19
N LEU A 39 1.88 -12.52 5.80
CA LEU A 39 1.65 -12.30 7.23
C LEU A 39 2.63 -13.10 8.09
N GLU A 40 2.84 -14.38 7.78
CA GLU A 40 3.82 -15.22 8.49
C GLU A 40 5.26 -14.69 8.33
N ALA A 41 5.62 -14.24 7.12
CA ALA A 41 6.93 -13.63 6.89
C ALA A 41 7.12 -12.32 7.68
N VAL A 42 6.08 -11.48 7.75
CA VAL A 42 6.08 -10.24 8.54
C VAL A 42 6.21 -10.55 10.03
N ARG A 43 5.38 -11.47 10.57
CA ARG A 43 5.45 -11.91 11.98
C ARG A 43 6.86 -12.34 12.37
N LYS A 44 7.48 -13.17 11.54
CA LYS A 44 8.86 -13.61 11.74
C LYS A 44 9.85 -12.46 11.71
N ALA A 45 9.68 -11.54 10.75
CA ALA A 45 10.60 -10.42 10.56
C ALA A 45 10.55 -9.40 11.71
N ILE A 46 9.35 -9.11 12.24
CA ILE A 46 9.18 -8.14 13.34
C ILE A 46 9.32 -8.78 14.72
N GLY A 47 9.21 -10.11 14.83
CA GLY A 47 9.28 -10.86 16.10
C GLY A 47 8.00 -10.78 16.94
N VAL A 48 6.84 -10.53 16.31
CA VAL A 48 5.53 -10.43 16.97
C VAL A 48 4.59 -11.50 16.43
N PRO A 49 4.48 -12.68 17.10
CA PRO A 49 3.73 -13.83 16.59
C PRO A 49 2.24 -13.58 16.34
N ASN A 50 1.63 -12.70 17.13
CA ASN A 50 0.20 -12.40 17.06
C ASN A 50 -0.12 -11.17 16.20
N TYR A 51 0.87 -10.59 15.50
CA TYR A 51 0.63 -9.47 14.62
C TYR A 51 -0.34 -9.86 13.51
N ASN A 52 -1.36 -9.02 13.29
CA ASN A 52 -2.24 -9.11 12.13
C ASN A 52 -2.76 -7.71 11.80
N PRO A 53 -2.39 -7.13 10.66
CA PRO A 53 -2.84 -5.80 10.29
C PRO A 53 -4.30 -5.77 9.82
N HIS A 54 -4.89 -6.92 9.49
CA HIS A 54 -6.24 -7.01 8.92
C HIS A 54 -6.44 -6.16 7.65
N LEU A 55 -5.35 -5.78 6.99
CA LEU A 55 -5.34 -4.91 5.83
C LEU A 55 -4.52 -5.51 4.69
N PHE A 56 -5.15 -5.53 3.51
CA PHE A 56 -4.52 -5.98 2.26
C PHE A 56 -4.55 -4.87 1.21
N ARG A 57 -3.44 -4.65 0.53
CA ARG A 57 -3.40 -3.86 -0.70
C ARG A 57 -3.19 -4.80 -1.90
N PHE A 58 -4.12 -4.76 -2.85
CA PHE A 58 -4.03 -5.60 -4.04
C PHE A 58 -2.89 -5.14 -4.96
N PRO A 59 -1.99 -6.02 -5.42
CA PRO A 59 -1.06 -5.70 -6.50
C PRO A 59 -1.77 -5.14 -7.73
N GLY A 60 -1.43 -3.91 -8.12
CA GLY A 60 -2.11 -3.20 -9.21
C GLY A 60 -3.53 -2.70 -8.89
N GLY A 61 -3.91 -2.62 -7.60
CA GLY A 61 -5.21 -2.14 -7.16
C GLY A 61 -6.30 -3.21 -7.12
N SER A 62 -7.39 -2.90 -6.41
CA SER A 62 -8.47 -3.86 -6.12
C SER A 62 -9.52 -4.01 -7.22
N SER A 63 -9.42 -3.26 -8.31
CA SER A 63 -10.37 -3.28 -9.42
C SER A 63 -9.68 -3.16 -10.78
N GLY A 64 -10.41 -3.53 -11.82
CA GLY A 64 -9.99 -3.39 -13.20
C GLY A 64 -8.98 -4.45 -13.68
N GLY A 65 -8.72 -4.40 -14.99
CA GLY A 65 -7.82 -5.32 -15.68
C GLY A 65 -8.37 -6.75 -15.86
N PRO A 66 -7.53 -7.67 -16.36
CA PRO A 66 -7.96 -9.02 -16.74
C PRO A 66 -8.37 -9.91 -15.55
N TYR A 67 -8.08 -9.49 -14.32
CA TYR A 67 -8.35 -10.24 -13.09
C TYR A 67 -9.49 -9.63 -12.25
N ASP A 68 -10.27 -8.71 -12.79
CA ASP A 68 -11.29 -7.97 -12.04
C ASP A 68 -12.31 -8.89 -11.34
N ASP A 69 -12.77 -9.95 -12.03
CA ASP A 69 -13.69 -10.92 -11.44
C ASP A 69 -13.09 -11.67 -10.24
N VAL A 70 -11.83 -12.07 -10.33
CA VAL A 70 -11.13 -12.73 -9.22
C VAL A 70 -10.94 -11.77 -8.05
N LYS A 71 -10.56 -10.51 -8.34
CA LYS A 71 -10.38 -9.47 -7.31
C LYS A 71 -11.68 -9.22 -6.55
N ARG A 72 -12.81 -9.08 -7.24
CA ARG A 72 -14.14 -8.89 -6.59
C ARG A 72 -14.50 -10.05 -5.67
N GLN A 73 -14.31 -11.28 -6.12
CA GLN A 73 -14.57 -12.47 -5.30
C GLN A 73 -13.58 -12.57 -4.11
N ALA A 74 -12.31 -12.19 -4.34
CA ALA A 74 -11.29 -12.18 -3.30
C ALA A 74 -11.59 -11.13 -2.21
N ILE A 75 -12.14 -9.97 -2.55
CA ILE A 75 -12.59 -8.95 -1.58
C ILE A 75 -13.62 -9.55 -0.62
N GLU A 76 -14.61 -10.27 -1.13
CA GLU A 76 -15.62 -10.92 -0.28
C GLU A 76 -15.02 -12.01 0.61
N LEU A 77 -14.09 -12.80 0.07
CA LEU A 77 -13.37 -13.83 0.84
C LEU A 77 -12.49 -13.23 1.94
N LEU A 78 -11.75 -12.16 1.63
CA LEU A 78 -10.93 -11.44 2.62
C LEU A 78 -11.81 -10.87 3.74
N LYS A 79 -12.94 -10.23 3.38
CA LYS A 79 -13.91 -9.70 4.35
C LYS A 79 -14.48 -10.78 5.27
N GLN A 80 -14.80 -11.97 4.76
CA GLN A 80 -15.24 -13.12 5.57
C GLN A 80 -14.16 -13.57 6.56
N ASN A 81 -12.89 -13.30 6.28
CA ASN A 81 -11.74 -13.57 7.16
C ASN A 81 -11.33 -12.36 8.02
N GLY A 82 -12.16 -11.32 8.10
CA GLY A 82 -11.89 -10.14 8.90
C GLY A 82 -10.77 -9.27 8.33
N ILE A 83 -10.50 -9.36 7.03
CA ILE A 83 -9.46 -8.60 6.34
C ILE A 83 -10.13 -7.56 5.45
N THR A 84 -9.82 -6.28 5.65
CA THR A 84 -10.22 -5.21 4.74
C THR A 84 -9.16 -4.96 3.67
N HIS A 85 -9.48 -4.13 2.68
CA HIS A 85 -8.49 -3.73 1.68
C HIS A 85 -8.45 -2.21 1.53
N THR A 86 -7.33 -1.72 1.03
CA THR A 86 -7.13 -0.31 0.73
C THR A 86 -6.56 -0.13 -0.67
N ASN A 87 -6.93 0.99 -1.28
CA ASN A 87 -6.30 1.52 -2.49
C ASN A 87 -5.58 2.84 -2.18
N TRP A 88 -5.45 3.66 -3.19
CA TRP A 88 -4.95 5.03 -3.15
C TRP A 88 -5.88 5.92 -3.98
N ASN A 89 -5.87 7.21 -3.73
CA ASN A 89 -6.59 8.19 -4.54
C ASN A 89 -5.65 9.16 -5.29
N CYS A 90 -4.35 9.15 -4.93
CA CYS A 90 -3.34 9.92 -5.65
C CYS A 90 -2.02 9.15 -5.71
N LEU A 91 -1.14 9.54 -6.62
CA LEU A 91 0.11 8.81 -6.87
C LEU A 91 1.22 9.75 -7.37
N SER A 92 2.46 9.34 -7.09
CA SER A 92 3.66 10.07 -7.53
C SER A 92 4.11 9.74 -8.95
N GLY A 93 3.55 8.69 -9.56
CA GLY A 93 4.00 8.20 -10.87
C GLY A 93 5.35 7.48 -10.88
N ASP A 94 5.93 7.19 -9.73
CA ASP A 94 7.27 6.59 -9.60
C ASP A 94 7.38 5.18 -10.22
N ALA A 95 6.27 4.45 -10.34
CA ALA A 95 6.20 3.18 -11.07
C ALA A 95 5.89 3.36 -12.58
N ALA A 96 5.38 4.52 -12.99
CA ALA A 96 4.94 4.79 -14.36
C ALA A 96 5.92 5.66 -15.18
N GLY A 97 7.12 5.89 -14.66
CA GLY A 97 8.20 6.56 -15.39
C GLY A 97 8.48 8.00 -14.93
N SER A 98 7.91 8.47 -13.84
CA SER A 98 8.35 9.72 -13.20
C SER A 98 9.76 9.54 -12.64
N THR A 99 10.76 10.08 -13.35
CA THR A 99 12.19 9.90 -13.05
C THR A 99 12.83 11.13 -12.43
N THR A 100 12.05 12.18 -12.17
CA THR A 100 12.49 13.42 -11.49
C THR A 100 11.48 13.82 -10.43
N VAL A 101 11.95 14.55 -9.41
CA VAL A 101 11.08 15.12 -8.37
C VAL A 101 10.00 16.02 -8.96
N GLU A 102 10.33 16.82 -9.99
CA GLU A 102 9.37 17.68 -10.68
C GLU A 102 8.26 16.86 -11.37
N ALA A 103 8.61 15.77 -12.06
CA ALA A 103 7.61 14.91 -12.69
C ALA A 103 6.70 14.24 -11.66
N MET A 104 7.25 13.85 -10.50
CA MET A 104 6.46 13.28 -9.39
C MET A 104 5.49 14.32 -8.80
N TRP A 105 5.91 15.57 -8.65
CA TRP A 105 5.02 16.66 -8.24
C TRP A 105 3.89 16.92 -9.23
N ASN A 106 4.20 16.92 -10.52
CA ASN A 106 3.19 17.12 -11.58
C ASN A 106 2.12 16.02 -11.52
N GLU A 107 2.53 14.76 -11.42
CA GLU A 107 1.62 13.63 -11.34
C GLU A 107 0.80 13.65 -10.05
N LEU A 108 1.44 13.91 -8.91
CA LEU A 108 0.75 13.99 -7.63
C LEU A 108 -0.27 15.13 -7.61
N ASN A 109 0.09 16.32 -8.03
CA ASN A 109 -0.83 17.47 -8.06
C ASN A 109 -2.04 17.22 -8.97
N GLN A 110 -1.83 16.54 -10.10
CA GLN A 110 -2.91 16.19 -11.02
C GLN A 110 -3.86 15.15 -10.44
N THR A 111 -3.32 14.14 -9.75
CA THR A 111 -4.12 13.03 -9.20
C THR A 111 -4.74 13.35 -7.84
N ALA A 112 -4.20 14.30 -7.09
CA ALA A 112 -4.71 14.74 -5.80
C ALA A 112 -5.66 15.94 -5.89
N GLU A 113 -5.95 16.45 -7.11
CA GLU A 113 -6.76 17.65 -7.29
C GLU A 113 -8.18 17.48 -6.76
N GLY A 114 -8.55 18.32 -5.80
CA GLY A 114 -9.89 18.34 -5.20
C GLY A 114 -10.11 17.39 -4.04
N ASP A 115 -9.08 16.65 -3.62
CA ASP A 115 -9.16 15.72 -2.49
C ASP A 115 -8.59 16.33 -1.20
N ASP A 116 -9.38 16.31 -0.13
CA ASP A 116 -8.96 16.75 1.22
C ASP A 116 -8.27 15.63 2.02
N ASN A 117 -8.46 14.36 1.63
CA ASN A 117 -7.86 13.20 2.27
C ASN A 117 -7.02 12.43 1.24
N LEU A 118 -5.73 12.30 1.48
CA LEU A 118 -4.78 11.76 0.52
C LEU A 118 -4.21 10.41 0.99
N VAL A 119 -4.36 9.40 0.14
CA VAL A 119 -3.63 8.12 0.24
C VAL A 119 -2.70 8.03 -0.95
N VAL A 120 -1.44 8.42 -0.75
CA VAL A 120 -0.46 8.55 -1.83
C VAL A 120 0.19 7.20 -2.13
N LEU A 121 0.14 6.76 -3.40
CA LEU A 121 0.88 5.59 -3.87
C LEU A 121 2.32 5.97 -4.22
N MET A 122 3.24 5.27 -3.61
CA MET A 122 4.68 5.28 -3.93
C MET A 122 5.27 3.87 -3.73
N HIS A 123 6.50 3.68 -4.21
CA HIS A 123 7.20 2.41 -4.11
C HIS A 123 8.57 2.59 -3.45
N ASP A 124 9.02 1.57 -2.70
CA ASP A 124 10.28 1.56 -1.94
C ASP A 124 11.32 0.56 -2.48
N ALA A 125 11.20 0.17 -3.76
CA ALA A 125 12.17 -0.70 -4.40
C ALA A 125 13.56 -0.03 -4.51
N GLY A 126 14.62 -0.85 -4.59
CA GLY A 126 16.00 -0.38 -4.52
C GLY A 126 16.46 0.58 -5.62
N ASP A 127 15.69 0.69 -6.71
CA ASP A 127 15.90 1.62 -7.82
C ASP A 127 15.16 2.96 -7.64
N LYS A 128 14.30 3.10 -6.60
CA LYS A 128 13.44 4.27 -6.36
C LYS A 128 14.14 5.40 -5.60
N LYS A 129 15.34 5.80 -6.04
CA LYS A 129 16.12 6.86 -5.38
C LYS A 129 15.42 8.21 -5.40
N VAL A 130 14.75 8.54 -6.51
CA VAL A 130 14.00 9.79 -6.65
C VAL A 130 12.81 9.85 -5.70
N THR A 131 12.15 8.71 -5.44
CA THR A 131 11.10 8.62 -4.42
C THR A 131 11.64 8.97 -3.03
N VAL A 132 12.84 8.50 -2.69
CA VAL A 132 13.51 8.85 -1.41
C VAL A 132 13.79 10.34 -1.29
N GLU A 133 14.16 11.02 -2.39
CA GLU A 133 14.36 12.47 -2.43
C GLU A 133 13.03 13.25 -2.38
N PHE A 134 11.97 12.68 -2.92
CA PHE A 134 10.64 13.28 -3.00
C PHE A 134 9.89 13.28 -1.66
N VAL A 135 9.95 12.17 -0.91
CA VAL A 135 9.16 11.98 0.32
C VAL A 135 9.34 13.10 1.35
N PRO A 136 10.57 13.56 1.70
CA PRO A 136 10.73 14.67 2.64
C PRO A 136 10.06 15.97 2.18
N GLN A 137 10.14 16.27 0.89
CA GLN A 137 9.53 17.48 0.31
C GLN A 137 7.99 17.39 0.33
N LEU A 138 7.44 16.19 0.07
CA LEU A 138 6.02 15.91 0.16
C LEU A 138 5.50 16.14 1.58
N ILE A 139 6.20 15.58 2.57
CA ILE A 139 5.84 15.73 3.98
C ILE A 139 5.85 17.21 4.38
N GLU A 140 6.93 17.93 4.09
CA GLU A 140 7.06 19.35 4.41
C GLU A 140 5.96 20.19 3.77
N LYS A 141 5.68 19.96 2.48
CA LYS A 141 4.62 20.68 1.75
C LYS A 141 3.26 20.49 2.42
N TYR A 142 2.83 19.26 2.61
CA TYR A 142 1.49 19.01 3.16
C TYR A 142 1.36 19.40 4.64
N GLN A 143 2.43 19.31 5.44
CA GLN A 143 2.43 19.89 6.79
C GLN A 143 2.24 21.40 6.76
N ASN A 144 2.91 22.12 5.86
CA ASN A 144 2.76 23.57 5.70
C ASN A 144 1.36 23.96 5.18
N GLU A 145 0.68 23.08 4.47
CA GLU A 145 -0.71 23.26 4.00
C GLU A 145 -1.75 22.85 5.06
N GLY A 146 -1.33 22.37 6.22
CA GLY A 146 -2.20 22.05 7.35
C GLY A 146 -2.73 20.61 7.35
N TYR A 147 -2.18 19.71 6.52
CA TYR A 147 -2.55 18.29 6.57
C TYR A 147 -1.97 17.62 7.82
N GLU A 148 -2.77 16.78 8.45
CA GLU A 148 -2.34 15.85 9.49
C GLU A 148 -1.92 14.52 8.85
N PHE A 149 -0.76 14.00 9.27
CA PHE A 149 -0.29 12.68 8.86
C PHE A 149 -0.77 11.64 9.87
N CYS A 150 -1.65 10.76 9.43
CA CYS A 150 -2.16 9.64 10.21
C CYS A 150 -1.61 8.32 9.68
N ASN A 151 -1.53 7.31 10.51
CA ASN A 151 -1.31 5.96 10.04
C ASN A 151 -2.56 5.09 10.19
N TYR A 152 -2.55 3.87 9.65
CA TYR A 152 -3.71 3.01 9.72
C TYR A 152 -4.05 2.52 11.14
N TYR A 153 -3.14 2.60 12.12
CA TYR A 153 -3.49 2.35 13.51
C TYR A 153 -4.53 3.35 14.03
N ASP A 154 -4.44 4.61 13.59
CA ASP A 154 -5.35 5.68 14.01
C ASP A 154 -6.73 5.54 13.35
N VAL A 155 -6.79 4.96 12.15
CA VAL A 155 -8.01 4.88 11.32
C VAL A 155 -8.77 3.57 11.52
N MET A 156 -8.10 2.48 11.87
CA MET A 156 -8.70 1.14 11.97
C MET A 156 -9.14 0.73 13.38
N CYS A 157 -8.95 1.59 14.38
CA CYS A 157 -9.32 1.31 15.77
C CYS A 157 -10.74 1.74 16.14
N GLU A 158 -11.61 2.05 15.17
CA GLU A 158 -13.04 2.35 15.41
C GLU A 158 -13.94 1.14 15.19
#